data_cb8f1ffd2abaddc499a0812f24f9c583
#
_entry.id   cb8f1ffd2abaddc499a0812f24f9c583
#
_cell.length_a   1.000
_cell.length_b   1.000
_cell.length_c   1.000
_cell.angle_alpha   90.00
_cell.angle_beta   90.00
_cell.angle_gamma   90.00
#
_symmetry.space_group_name_H-M   'P 1'
#
loop_
_entity.id
_entity.type
_entity.pdbx_description
1 polymer ?
#
loop_
_entity_poly.entity_id
_entity_poly.type
_entity_poly.pdbx_seq_one_letter_code
_entity_poly.pdbx_strand_id
1 'polypeptide(L)'
;MFDVTAIGELLIDMAQSGMSDIGSSIFEANPGGAPCNVLAMLNKLGRSTAFIGKVGDDIFGKKLKNIVESSGTDIGGLVFDENVRTTLAFVETDEYGDRNFSFYRAPGADMMLREDEVNVDIIKQSRVLHFGTLSMTHDVVEKATVKAIETAKASGLLLSFDPNLRPPLWDSMDRAKQKIDYGCSVSEIVKIEIDELRFLTGCNEINKAVEIFRTCYPNVALLTVTAGRSGSRAYYKNIYAEAPTFLNVKTIDTTGAGDTFCACCIDWFLNNGGKEVKEAELRNMLVFANAAASLVTCKKGALLSMPEISDINNLIKENENNE
;
A
#
# COMPACT_ATOMS: atom_id res chain seq x y z
N MET A 1 -4.55 -1.73 21.79
CA MET A 1 -3.18 -1.63 21.25
C MET A 1 -3.20 -2.23 19.85
N PHE A 2 -2.72 -1.52 18.85
CA PHE A 2 -2.72 -1.97 17.46
C PHE A 2 -1.33 -2.45 17.02
N ASP A 3 -1.27 -3.46 16.17
CA ASP A 3 -0.01 -3.84 15.53
C ASP A 3 0.39 -2.81 14.47
N VAL A 4 -0.57 -2.39 13.63
CA VAL A 4 -0.32 -1.43 12.55
C VAL A 4 -1.45 -0.41 12.46
N THR A 5 -1.10 0.87 12.47
CA THR A 5 -2.00 1.95 12.04
C THR A 5 -1.53 2.49 10.71
N ALA A 6 -2.45 2.72 9.78
CA ALA A 6 -2.13 3.37 8.51
C ALA A 6 -2.83 4.73 8.40
N ILE A 7 -2.13 5.70 7.79
CA ILE A 7 -2.68 7.00 7.42
C ILE A 7 -2.61 7.19 5.91
N GLY A 8 -3.71 7.65 5.31
CA GLY A 8 -3.73 7.96 3.88
C GLY A 8 -5.12 8.03 3.28
N GLU A 9 -5.17 7.77 1.98
CA GLU A 9 -6.39 7.84 1.19
C GLU A 9 -7.30 6.61 1.42
N LEU A 10 -8.60 6.88 1.36
CA LEU A 10 -9.67 5.91 1.24
C LEU A 10 -10.66 6.45 0.21
N LEU A 11 -10.91 5.72 -0.86
CA LEU A 11 -11.60 6.20 -2.05
C LEU A 11 -12.43 5.10 -2.71
N ILE A 12 -13.15 5.46 -3.77
CA ILE A 12 -13.84 4.49 -4.62
C ILE A 12 -13.14 4.40 -5.99
N ASP A 13 -12.75 3.18 -6.34
CA ASP A 13 -12.33 2.81 -7.69
C ASP A 13 -13.57 2.45 -8.52
N MET A 14 -13.90 3.29 -9.51
CA MET A 14 -14.97 3.11 -10.46
C MET A 14 -14.43 2.31 -11.66
N ALA A 15 -14.49 0.98 -11.58
CA ALA A 15 -13.99 0.09 -12.62
C ALA A 15 -15.09 -0.18 -13.66
N GLN A 16 -14.79 0.02 -14.94
CA GLN A 16 -15.72 -0.33 -16.00
C GLN A 16 -15.93 -1.85 -16.02
N SER A 17 -17.19 -2.28 -15.92
CA SER A 17 -17.56 -3.71 -15.85
C SER A 17 -18.34 -4.22 -17.06
N GLY A 18 -18.70 -3.33 -17.99
CA GLY A 18 -19.40 -3.68 -19.21
C GLY A 18 -20.21 -2.54 -19.79
N MET A 19 -21.16 -2.92 -20.67
CA MET A 19 -22.15 -2.03 -21.30
C MET A 19 -23.55 -2.53 -20.97
N SER A 20 -24.47 -1.59 -20.76
CA SER A 20 -25.91 -1.91 -20.63
C SER A 20 -26.53 -2.27 -21.98
N ASP A 21 -27.74 -2.81 -21.95
CA ASP A 21 -28.49 -3.15 -23.15
C ASP A 21 -28.75 -1.95 -24.10
N ILE A 22 -28.68 -0.74 -23.56
CA ILE A 22 -28.84 0.52 -24.34
C ILE A 22 -27.48 1.16 -24.69
N GLY A 23 -26.36 0.47 -24.50
CA GLY A 23 -25.02 0.95 -24.85
C GLY A 23 -24.37 1.94 -23.86
N SER A 24 -24.89 2.05 -22.63
CA SER A 24 -24.29 2.89 -21.60
C SER A 24 -23.21 2.09 -20.83
N SER A 25 -22.07 2.74 -20.49
CA SER A 25 -21.03 2.13 -19.66
C SER A 25 -21.55 1.79 -18.26
N ILE A 26 -21.23 0.61 -17.77
CA ILE A 26 -21.53 0.15 -16.41
C ILE A 26 -20.24 0.20 -15.61
N PHE A 27 -20.29 0.78 -14.39
CA PHE A 27 -19.16 0.88 -13.49
C PHE A 27 -19.47 0.16 -12.18
N GLU A 28 -18.50 -0.62 -11.69
CA GLU A 28 -18.50 -1.18 -10.34
C GLU A 28 -17.78 -0.22 -9.41
N ALA A 29 -18.43 0.17 -8.31
CA ALA A 29 -17.85 1.03 -7.28
C ALA A 29 -17.12 0.17 -6.23
N ASN A 30 -15.84 -0.04 -6.42
CA ASN A 30 -14.99 -0.85 -5.55
C ASN A 30 -14.32 0.02 -4.47
N PRO A 31 -14.23 -0.46 -3.23
CA PRO A 31 -13.43 0.22 -2.20
C PRO A 31 -11.95 0.15 -2.59
N GLY A 32 -11.26 1.28 -2.51
CA GLY A 32 -9.85 1.44 -2.82
C GLY A 32 -9.14 2.33 -1.81
N GLY A 33 -7.84 2.41 -1.95
CA GLY A 33 -6.92 3.12 -1.07
C GLY A 33 -5.83 2.19 -0.58
N ALA A 34 -4.58 2.47 -0.99
CA ALA A 34 -3.45 1.61 -0.68
C ALA A 34 -3.30 1.33 0.82
N PRO A 35 -3.43 2.31 1.74
CA PRO A 35 -3.31 2.06 3.17
C PRO A 35 -4.34 1.04 3.68
N CYS A 36 -5.58 1.13 3.22
CA CYS A 36 -6.65 0.21 3.63
C CYS A 36 -6.47 -1.20 3.03
N ASN A 37 -5.90 -1.31 1.83
CA ASN A 37 -5.52 -2.60 1.25
C ASN A 37 -4.44 -3.30 2.10
N VAL A 38 -3.41 -2.55 2.54
CA VAL A 38 -2.38 -3.06 3.46
C VAL A 38 -3.02 -3.55 4.76
N LEU A 39 -3.90 -2.76 5.37
CA LEU A 39 -4.56 -3.12 6.63
C LEU A 39 -5.47 -4.35 6.47
N ALA A 40 -6.20 -4.46 5.36
CA ALA A 40 -7.06 -5.61 5.09
C ALA A 40 -6.27 -6.92 5.01
N MET A 41 -5.11 -6.90 4.34
CA MET A 41 -4.23 -8.08 4.30
C MET A 41 -3.61 -8.37 5.68
N LEU A 42 -3.21 -7.36 6.44
CA LEU A 42 -2.72 -7.53 7.81
C LEU A 42 -3.76 -8.16 8.73
N ASN A 43 -5.05 -7.81 8.57
CA ASN A 43 -6.15 -8.46 9.30
C ASN A 43 -6.25 -9.94 8.94
N LYS A 44 -6.08 -10.32 7.66
CA LYS A 44 -6.01 -11.74 7.24
C LYS A 44 -4.83 -12.48 7.87
N LEU A 45 -3.73 -11.77 8.14
CA LEU A 45 -2.56 -12.30 8.84
C LEU A 45 -2.72 -12.30 10.38
N GLY A 46 -3.90 -11.91 10.90
CA GLY A 46 -4.20 -11.93 12.33
C GLY A 46 -3.67 -10.73 13.10
N ARG A 47 -3.30 -9.63 12.42
CA ARG A 47 -2.85 -8.39 13.06
C ARG A 47 -4.04 -7.50 13.43
N SER A 48 -3.89 -6.78 14.54
CA SER A 48 -4.82 -5.71 14.93
C SER A 48 -4.45 -4.42 14.21
N THR A 49 -5.42 -3.82 13.52
CA THR A 49 -5.17 -2.66 12.65
C THR A 49 -6.09 -1.49 12.95
N ALA A 50 -5.63 -0.27 12.63
CA ALA A 50 -6.42 0.96 12.68
C ALA A 50 -6.15 1.84 11.46
N PHE A 51 -7.14 2.63 11.07
CA PHE A 51 -7.04 3.54 9.93
C PHE A 51 -7.27 4.98 10.35
N ILE A 52 -6.44 5.89 9.83
CA ILE A 52 -6.56 7.34 9.94
C ILE A 52 -6.71 7.91 8.53
N GLY A 53 -7.79 8.63 8.29
CA GLY A 53 -8.05 9.23 6.99
C GLY A 53 -9.35 10.02 6.97
N LYS A 54 -9.73 10.51 5.79
CA LYS A 54 -10.92 11.32 5.63
C LYS A 54 -11.70 10.97 4.38
N VAL A 55 -13.02 10.88 4.50
CA VAL A 55 -13.98 10.65 3.40
C VAL A 55 -15.08 11.69 3.45
N GLY A 56 -15.84 11.86 2.38
CA GLY A 56 -17.01 12.73 2.37
C GLY A 56 -18.16 12.16 3.19
N ASP A 57 -18.98 13.03 3.82
CA ASP A 57 -20.26 12.62 4.38
C ASP A 57 -21.28 12.41 3.25
N ASP A 58 -21.04 11.37 2.47
CA ASP A 58 -21.84 10.97 1.32
C ASP A 58 -22.07 9.45 1.29
N ILE A 59 -22.78 8.97 0.24
CA ILE A 59 -23.11 7.56 0.11
C ILE A 59 -21.87 6.68 -0.01
N PHE A 60 -20.79 7.20 -0.61
CA PHE A 60 -19.53 6.47 -0.79
C PHE A 60 -18.70 6.44 0.49
N GLY A 61 -18.61 7.56 1.21
CA GLY A 61 -17.91 7.59 2.49
C GLY A 61 -18.55 6.66 3.52
N LYS A 62 -19.89 6.61 3.57
CA LYS A 62 -20.63 5.67 4.45
C LYS A 62 -20.41 4.21 4.04
N LYS A 63 -20.39 3.94 2.73
CA LYS A 63 -20.08 2.60 2.20
C LYS A 63 -18.66 2.17 2.57
N LEU A 64 -17.68 3.04 2.36
CA LEU A 64 -16.26 2.79 2.67
C LEU A 64 -16.05 2.53 4.16
N LYS A 65 -16.64 3.37 5.04
CA LYS A 65 -16.63 3.13 6.49
C LYS A 65 -17.03 1.70 6.82
N ASN A 66 -18.22 1.28 6.36
CA ASN A 66 -18.76 -0.03 6.70
C ASN A 66 -17.87 -1.17 6.18
N ILE A 67 -17.28 -1.02 5.01
CA ILE A 67 -16.40 -2.04 4.41
C ILE A 67 -15.10 -2.15 5.21
N VAL A 68 -14.44 -1.05 5.54
CA VAL A 68 -13.18 -1.05 6.29
C VAL A 68 -13.42 -1.60 7.70
N GLU A 69 -14.50 -1.20 8.36
CA GLU A 69 -14.87 -1.73 9.67
C GLU A 69 -15.16 -3.24 9.63
N SER A 70 -15.88 -3.71 8.59
CA SER A 70 -16.17 -5.13 8.41
C SER A 70 -14.95 -5.98 8.07
N SER A 71 -13.87 -5.38 7.58
CA SER A 71 -12.58 -6.06 7.36
C SER A 71 -11.80 -6.31 8.66
N GLY A 72 -12.27 -5.79 9.80
CA GLY A 72 -11.62 -5.91 11.10
C GLY A 72 -10.71 -4.74 11.46
N THR A 73 -10.66 -3.69 10.64
CA THR A 73 -9.85 -2.48 10.90
C THR A 73 -10.62 -1.51 11.80
N ASP A 74 -9.99 -1.03 12.87
CA ASP A 74 -10.52 0.05 13.70
C ASP A 74 -10.58 1.36 12.90
N ILE A 75 -11.72 2.03 12.94
CA ILE A 75 -11.99 3.26 12.18
C ILE A 75 -12.15 4.49 13.08
N GLY A 76 -11.70 4.42 14.33
CA GLY A 76 -11.73 5.55 15.27
C GLY A 76 -10.92 6.77 14.83
N GLY A 77 -10.11 6.63 13.78
CA GLY A 77 -9.38 7.73 13.11
C GLY A 77 -10.01 8.18 11.79
N LEU A 78 -11.17 7.65 11.38
CA LEU A 78 -11.84 8.05 10.13
C LEU A 78 -12.71 9.29 10.36
N VAL A 79 -12.42 10.35 9.62
CA VAL A 79 -13.16 11.64 9.67
C VAL A 79 -14.11 11.75 8.47
N PHE A 80 -15.29 12.36 8.69
CA PHE A 80 -16.24 12.68 7.64
C PHE A 80 -16.19 14.18 7.33
N ASP A 81 -16.14 14.54 6.03
CA ASP A 81 -16.20 15.93 5.57
C ASP A 81 -17.60 16.24 5.02
N GLU A 82 -18.25 17.25 5.59
CA GLU A 82 -19.59 17.67 5.14
C GLU A 82 -19.56 18.46 3.83
N ASN A 83 -18.42 19.05 3.48
CA ASN A 83 -18.29 20.01 2.39
C ASN A 83 -17.56 19.42 1.15
N VAL A 84 -16.67 18.43 1.37
CA VAL A 84 -15.87 17.83 0.32
C VAL A 84 -16.27 16.37 0.11
N ARG A 85 -16.43 15.97 -1.14
CA ARG A 85 -16.90 14.63 -1.51
C ARG A 85 -15.81 13.58 -1.41
N THR A 86 -16.23 12.35 -1.22
CA THR A 86 -15.36 11.17 -1.31
C THR A 86 -14.69 11.14 -2.69
N THR A 87 -13.40 10.91 -2.74
CA THR A 87 -12.62 10.77 -3.98
C THR A 87 -13.10 9.57 -4.79
N LEU A 88 -13.23 9.78 -6.11
CA LEU A 88 -13.49 8.72 -7.08
C LEU A 88 -12.30 8.63 -8.05
N ALA A 89 -11.86 7.42 -8.34
CA ALA A 89 -10.90 7.11 -9.38
C ALA A 89 -11.58 6.26 -10.45
N PHE A 90 -11.76 6.79 -11.65
CA PHE A 90 -12.28 6.01 -12.78
C PHE A 90 -11.13 5.24 -13.42
N VAL A 91 -11.34 3.95 -13.59
CA VAL A 91 -10.38 3.04 -14.21
C VAL A 91 -10.98 2.53 -15.51
N GLU A 92 -10.38 2.94 -16.61
CA GLU A 92 -10.68 2.45 -17.95
C GLU A 92 -9.55 1.54 -18.40
N THR A 93 -9.90 0.40 -18.99
CA THR A 93 -8.93 -0.48 -19.64
C THR A 93 -9.10 -0.31 -21.14
N ASP A 94 -8.04 0.05 -21.83
CA ASP A 94 -8.05 0.19 -23.28
C ASP A 94 -8.06 -1.18 -23.99
N GLU A 95 -8.11 -1.16 -25.34
CA GLU A 95 -8.12 -2.37 -26.17
C GLU A 95 -6.83 -3.20 -26.09
N TYR A 96 -5.74 -2.62 -25.56
CA TYR A 96 -4.46 -3.28 -25.35
C TYR A 96 -4.28 -3.83 -23.93
N GLY A 97 -5.27 -3.57 -23.03
CA GLY A 97 -5.25 -3.97 -21.63
C GLY A 97 -4.53 -2.98 -20.71
N ASP A 98 -4.12 -1.82 -21.25
CA ASP A 98 -3.52 -0.76 -20.45
C ASP A 98 -4.58 0.03 -19.69
N ARG A 99 -4.26 0.46 -18.48
CA ARG A 99 -5.18 1.15 -17.59
C ARG A 99 -4.94 2.64 -17.61
N ASN A 100 -6.01 3.37 -17.87
CA ASN A 100 -6.08 4.81 -17.75
C ASN A 100 -6.87 5.18 -16.49
N PHE A 101 -6.31 6.08 -15.69
CA PHE A 101 -6.95 6.58 -14.47
C PHE A 101 -7.39 8.02 -14.65
N SER A 102 -8.65 8.29 -14.32
CA SER A 102 -9.21 9.64 -14.23
C SER A 102 -9.67 9.89 -12.80
N PHE A 103 -9.01 10.83 -12.11
CA PHE A 103 -9.28 11.12 -10.71
C PHE A 103 -10.23 12.30 -10.55
N TYR A 104 -11.33 12.09 -9.84
CA TYR A 104 -12.23 13.12 -9.36
C TYR A 104 -11.83 13.47 -7.93
N ARG A 105 -10.72 14.23 -7.80
CA ARG A 105 -9.99 14.53 -6.56
C ARG A 105 -9.44 15.98 -6.57
N ALA A 106 -10.32 16.98 -6.76
CA ALA A 106 -9.91 18.38 -6.93
C ALA A 106 -10.76 19.38 -6.11
N PRO A 107 -10.69 19.40 -4.74
CA PRO A 107 -10.11 18.39 -3.86
C PRO A 107 -11.04 17.22 -3.62
N GLY A 108 -10.48 16.05 -3.28
CA GLY A 108 -11.21 14.96 -2.64
C GLY A 108 -11.10 15.08 -1.11
N ALA A 109 -12.03 14.45 -0.39
CA ALA A 109 -12.06 14.53 1.07
C ALA A 109 -10.78 14.02 1.72
N ASP A 110 -10.15 12.99 1.14
CA ASP A 110 -8.87 12.44 1.60
C ASP A 110 -7.72 13.47 1.59
N MET A 111 -7.76 14.46 0.68
CA MET A 111 -6.80 15.57 0.63
C MET A 111 -7.01 16.60 1.75
N MET A 112 -8.18 16.60 2.39
CA MET A 112 -8.60 17.63 3.34
C MET A 112 -8.53 17.17 4.80
N LEU A 113 -7.86 16.06 5.10
CA LEU A 113 -7.54 15.67 6.47
C LEU A 113 -6.60 16.70 7.07
N ARG A 114 -7.05 17.38 8.14
CA ARG A 114 -6.26 18.41 8.80
C ARG A 114 -5.40 17.82 9.91
N GLU A 115 -4.35 18.55 10.28
CA GLU A 115 -3.43 18.19 11.36
C GLU A 115 -4.14 18.01 12.73
N ASP A 116 -5.14 18.84 13.02
CA ASP A 116 -5.93 18.79 14.25
C ASP A 116 -6.96 17.64 14.27
N GLU A 117 -7.23 17.01 13.13
CA GLU A 117 -8.12 15.85 13.00
C GLU A 117 -7.39 14.51 13.17
N VAL A 118 -6.05 14.52 13.19
CA VAL A 118 -5.26 13.30 13.37
C VAL A 118 -5.46 12.73 14.78
N ASN A 119 -6.00 11.51 14.87
CA ASN A 119 -6.15 10.83 16.14
C ASN A 119 -4.79 10.30 16.64
N VAL A 120 -4.08 11.13 17.37
CA VAL A 120 -2.74 10.82 17.91
C VAL A 120 -2.75 9.70 18.96
N ASP A 121 -3.88 9.44 19.62
CA ASP A 121 -3.97 8.40 20.63
C ASP A 121 -4.03 7.00 20.01
N ILE A 122 -4.60 6.85 18.81
CA ILE A 122 -4.52 5.62 18.02
C ILE A 122 -3.05 5.37 17.64
N ILE A 123 -2.34 6.40 17.19
CA ILE A 123 -0.91 6.26 16.81
C ILE A 123 -0.11 5.78 18.01
N LYS A 124 -0.21 6.46 19.16
CA LYS A 124 0.53 6.11 20.39
C LYS A 124 0.27 4.68 20.89
N GLN A 125 -0.87 4.10 20.53
CA GLN A 125 -1.24 2.73 20.88
C GLN A 125 -0.84 1.70 19.82
N SER A 126 -0.03 2.07 18.85
CA SER A 126 0.40 1.22 17.73
C SER A 126 1.87 0.82 17.85
N ARG A 127 2.27 -0.19 17.07
CA ARG A 127 3.67 -0.62 16.94
C ARG A 127 4.31 -0.09 15.65
N VAL A 128 3.50 0.01 14.58
CA VAL A 128 3.92 0.50 13.27
C VAL A 128 2.94 1.58 12.80
N LEU A 129 3.45 2.66 12.22
CA LEU A 129 2.68 3.57 11.39
C LEU A 129 3.05 3.34 9.93
N HIS A 130 2.06 2.99 9.10
CA HIS A 130 2.22 2.83 7.66
C HIS A 130 1.64 4.03 6.89
N PHE A 131 2.32 4.49 5.85
CA PHE A 131 1.89 5.60 5.00
C PHE A 131 2.47 5.51 3.59
N GLY A 132 1.87 6.26 2.67
CA GLY A 132 2.33 6.40 1.28
C GLY A 132 2.38 7.86 0.86
N THR A 133 2.73 8.11 -0.42
CA THR A 133 2.88 9.48 -0.93
C THR A 133 1.56 10.17 -1.29
N LEU A 134 0.46 9.44 -1.49
CA LEU A 134 -0.82 10.06 -1.85
C LEU A 134 -1.34 11.01 -0.78
N SER A 135 -1.05 10.73 0.49
CA SER A 135 -1.33 11.64 1.61
C SER A 135 -0.34 12.81 1.74
N MET A 136 0.51 13.03 0.73
CA MET A 136 1.44 14.17 0.64
C MET A 136 1.28 14.98 -0.65
N THR A 137 0.23 14.69 -1.43
CA THR A 137 -0.04 15.39 -2.71
C THR A 137 -0.63 16.77 -2.55
N HIS A 138 -1.15 17.12 -1.36
CA HIS A 138 -1.76 18.41 -1.05
C HIS A 138 -1.32 18.89 0.34
N ASP A 139 -1.09 20.20 0.49
CA ASP A 139 -0.50 20.80 1.70
C ASP A 139 -1.27 20.52 2.99
N VAL A 140 -2.61 20.39 2.91
CA VAL A 140 -3.44 20.11 4.10
C VAL A 140 -3.16 18.70 4.62
N VAL A 141 -3.33 17.68 3.79
CA VAL A 141 -3.12 16.28 4.19
C VAL A 141 -1.65 15.97 4.43
N GLU A 142 -0.73 16.67 3.76
CA GLU A 142 0.71 16.55 4.02
C GLU A 142 1.03 16.90 5.48
N LYS A 143 0.49 18.03 6.00
CA LYS A 143 0.68 18.43 7.41
C LYS A 143 0.14 17.38 8.36
N ALA A 144 -1.04 16.80 8.08
CA ALA A 144 -1.60 15.72 8.86
C ALA A 144 -0.70 14.47 8.86
N THR A 145 -0.16 14.11 7.70
CA THR A 145 0.75 12.97 7.55
C THR A 145 2.08 13.20 8.29
N VAL A 146 2.65 14.40 8.17
CA VAL A 146 3.87 14.76 8.94
C VAL A 146 3.61 14.71 10.43
N LYS A 147 2.47 15.24 10.91
CA LYS A 147 2.06 15.16 12.33
C LYS A 147 1.95 13.71 12.82
N ALA A 148 1.37 12.82 12.00
CA ALA A 148 1.28 11.41 12.33
C ALA A 148 2.68 10.77 12.44
N ILE A 149 3.57 11.05 11.49
CA ILE A 149 4.96 10.57 11.46
C ILE A 149 5.73 11.06 12.70
N GLU A 150 5.65 12.35 13.03
CA GLU A 150 6.30 12.94 14.21
C GLU A 150 5.78 12.31 15.50
N THR A 151 4.46 12.09 15.60
CA THR A 151 3.85 11.42 16.75
C THR A 151 4.35 9.99 16.90
N ALA A 152 4.42 9.23 15.79
CA ALA A 152 4.94 7.88 15.77
C ALA A 152 6.41 7.82 16.22
N LYS A 153 7.25 8.69 15.66
CA LYS A 153 8.69 8.79 16.04
C LYS A 153 8.86 9.14 17.53
N ALA A 154 8.12 10.13 18.01
CA ALA A 154 8.17 10.53 19.43
C ALA A 154 7.69 9.42 20.38
N SER A 155 6.86 8.50 19.89
CA SER A 155 6.36 7.34 20.64
C SER A 155 7.18 6.08 20.44
N GLY A 156 8.25 6.13 19.64
CA GLY A 156 9.16 4.99 19.40
C GLY A 156 8.57 3.91 18.49
N LEU A 157 7.58 4.27 17.65
CA LEU A 157 7.01 3.35 16.67
C LEU A 157 7.96 3.14 15.49
N LEU A 158 7.81 1.99 14.84
CA LEU A 158 8.39 1.76 13.52
C LEU A 158 7.58 2.48 12.45
N LEU A 159 8.25 2.97 11.42
CA LEU A 159 7.62 3.58 10.25
C LEU A 159 7.75 2.64 9.04
N SER A 160 6.63 2.41 8.37
CA SER A 160 6.55 1.64 7.11
C SER A 160 6.07 2.54 5.99
N PHE A 161 6.79 2.53 4.88
CA PHE A 161 6.54 3.40 3.75
C PHE A 161 6.48 2.62 2.42
N ASP A 162 5.44 2.91 1.63
CA ASP A 162 5.33 2.55 0.22
C ASP A 162 5.09 3.83 -0.59
N PRO A 163 6.00 4.25 -1.46
CA PRO A 163 5.81 5.45 -2.29
C PRO A 163 4.47 5.44 -3.02
N ASN A 164 4.15 4.32 -3.63
CA ASN A 164 2.92 4.13 -4.39
C ASN A 164 2.64 5.31 -5.33
N LEU A 165 3.66 5.69 -6.10
CA LEU A 165 3.68 6.87 -6.95
C LEU A 165 2.57 6.82 -8.00
N ARG A 166 1.79 7.91 -8.06
CA ARG A 166 0.77 8.13 -9.08
C ARG A 166 1.06 9.45 -9.79
N PRO A 167 1.86 9.45 -10.86
CA PRO A 167 2.30 10.69 -11.53
C PRO A 167 1.18 11.69 -11.83
N PRO A 168 -0.03 11.27 -12.28
CA PRO A 168 -1.11 12.23 -12.59
C PRO A 168 -1.66 13.01 -11.38
N LEU A 169 -1.32 12.61 -10.14
CA LEU A 169 -1.79 13.29 -8.92
C LEU A 169 -0.81 14.34 -8.38
N TRP A 170 0.31 14.56 -9.07
CA TRP A 170 1.33 15.47 -8.63
C TRP A 170 1.40 16.74 -9.51
N ASP A 171 1.56 17.89 -8.88
CA ASP A 171 1.78 19.15 -9.57
C ASP A 171 3.15 19.19 -10.29
N SER A 172 4.14 18.48 -9.74
CA SER A 172 5.44 18.26 -10.36
C SER A 172 6.09 16.96 -9.89
N MET A 173 6.88 16.37 -10.77
CA MET A 173 7.65 15.17 -10.43
C MET A 173 8.79 15.46 -9.44
N ASP A 174 9.29 16.70 -9.39
CA ASP A 174 10.28 17.12 -8.39
C ASP A 174 9.67 17.11 -6.99
N ARG A 175 8.42 17.58 -6.82
CA ARG A 175 7.69 17.48 -5.54
C ARG A 175 7.46 16.03 -5.16
N ALA A 176 7.03 15.19 -6.10
CA ALA A 176 6.87 13.75 -5.88
C ALA A 176 8.18 13.12 -5.37
N LYS A 177 9.30 13.41 -6.03
CA LYS A 177 10.63 12.91 -5.64
C LYS A 177 11.02 13.35 -4.24
N GLN A 178 10.79 14.61 -3.87
CA GLN A 178 11.06 15.12 -2.52
C GLN A 178 10.22 14.39 -1.45
N LYS A 179 8.96 14.03 -1.75
CA LYS A 179 8.11 13.30 -0.79
C LYS A 179 8.48 11.83 -0.67
N ILE A 180 8.92 11.21 -1.76
CA ILE A 180 9.50 9.85 -1.71
C ILE A 180 10.79 9.85 -0.90
N ASP A 181 11.69 10.81 -1.16
CA ASP A 181 12.94 11.01 -0.40
C ASP A 181 12.67 11.18 1.09
N TYR A 182 11.73 12.04 1.45
CA TYR A 182 11.32 12.24 2.85
C TYR A 182 10.79 10.94 3.47
N GLY A 183 9.87 10.23 2.80
CA GLY A 183 9.32 8.97 3.30
C GLY A 183 10.39 7.91 3.55
N CYS A 184 11.34 7.74 2.61
CA CYS A 184 12.47 6.83 2.77
C CYS A 184 13.41 7.25 3.92
N SER A 185 13.65 8.56 4.08
CA SER A 185 14.57 9.08 5.11
C SER A 185 14.08 8.88 6.54
N VAL A 186 12.77 8.66 6.74
CA VAL A 186 12.19 8.52 8.07
C VAL A 186 11.77 7.09 8.43
N SER A 187 11.74 6.16 7.46
CA SER A 187 11.14 4.82 7.62
C SER A 187 12.17 3.72 7.80
N GLU A 188 11.84 2.71 8.61
CA GLU A 188 12.62 1.49 8.81
C GLU A 188 12.23 0.37 7.84
N ILE A 189 10.99 0.36 7.37
CA ILE A 189 10.45 -0.63 6.44
C ILE A 189 10.05 0.12 5.16
N VAL A 190 10.69 -0.19 4.05
CA VAL A 190 10.37 0.41 2.75
C VAL A 190 10.10 -0.69 1.73
N LYS A 191 8.91 -0.65 1.15
CA LYS A 191 8.62 -1.35 -0.10
C LYS A 191 8.63 -0.31 -1.22
N ILE A 192 9.30 -0.60 -2.31
CA ILE A 192 9.39 0.29 -3.47
C ILE A 192 9.28 -0.54 -4.76
N GLU A 193 8.61 -0.02 -5.77
CA GLU A 193 8.61 -0.62 -7.10
C GLU A 193 9.90 -0.26 -7.85
N ILE A 194 10.32 -1.12 -8.77
CA ILE A 194 11.57 -0.95 -9.52
C ILE A 194 11.64 0.40 -10.26
N ASP A 195 10.54 0.87 -10.82
CA ASP A 195 10.51 2.14 -11.55
C ASP A 195 10.50 3.35 -10.59
N GLU A 196 9.91 3.22 -9.42
CA GLU A 196 10.02 4.21 -8.34
C GLU A 196 11.45 4.31 -7.80
N LEU A 197 12.12 3.15 -7.65
CA LEU A 197 13.53 3.10 -7.24
C LEU A 197 14.44 3.79 -8.28
N ARG A 198 14.21 3.51 -9.56
CA ARG A 198 14.92 4.17 -10.68
C ARG A 198 14.68 5.67 -10.70
N PHE A 199 13.43 6.07 -10.55
CA PHE A 199 13.04 7.48 -10.48
C PHE A 199 13.71 8.21 -9.31
N LEU A 200 13.73 7.61 -8.13
CA LEU A 200 14.32 8.20 -6.94
C LEU A 200 15.84 8.32 -7.07
N THR A 201 16.51 7.28 -7.51
CA THR A 201 17.98 7.21 -7.56
C THR A 201 18.58 7.79 -8.83
N GLY A 202 17.77 7.96 -9.89
CA GLY A 202 18.25 8.36 -11.22
C GLY A 202 19.09 7.28 -11.91
N CYS A 203 19.04 6.02 -11.47
CA CYS A 203 19.85 4.92 -11.97
C CYS A 203 18.97 3.78 -12.50
N ASN A 204 19.18 3.37 -13.76
CA ASN A 204 18.41 2.30 -14.41
C ASN A 204 18.90 0.89 -14.05
N GLU A 205 20.18 0.73 -13.66
CA GLU A 205 20.75 -0.54 -13.26
C GLU A 205 20.36 -0.84 -11.82
N ILE A 206 19.64 -1.96 -11.60
CA ILE A 206 18.96 -2.24 -10.33
C ILE A 206 19.93 -2.40 -9.15
N ASN A 207 21.05 -3.10 -9.32
CA ASN A 207 21.97 -3.34 -8.20
C ASN A 207 22.64 -2.03 -7.77
N LYS A 208 22.99 -1.18 -8.73
CA LYS A 208 23.54 0.15 -8.49
C LYS A 208 22.49 1.09 -7.88
N ALA A 209 21.23 1.03 -8.34
CA ALA A 209 20.14 1.81 -7.76
C ALA A 209 19.92 1.43 -6.29
N VAL A 210 19.94 0.14 -5.96
CA VAL A 210 19.85 -0.35 -4.57
C VAL A 210 21.04 0.10 -3.73
N GLU A 211 22.26 0.07 -4.28
CA GLU A 211 23.46 0.54 -3.59
C GLU A 211 23.35 2.04 -3.25
N ILE A 212 22.92 2.86 -4.22
CA ILE A 212 22.65 4.28 -4.01
C ILE A 212 21.58 4.46 -2.92
N PHE A 213 20.45 3.75 -3.04
CA PHE A 213 19.36 3.81 -2.07
C PHE A 213 19.83 3.50 -0.64
N ARG A 214 20.52 2.38 -0.45
CA ARG A 214 21.01 1.96 0.87
C ARG A 214 22.06 2.89 1.45
N THR A 215 22.82 3.57 0.60
CA THR A 215 23.79 4.60 1.03
C THR A 215 23.08 5.87 1.48
N CYS A 216 22.02 6.29 0.75
CA CYS A 216 21.26 7.49 1.09
C CYS A 216 20.35 7.28 2.31
N TYR A 217 19.81 6.07 2.50
CA TYR A 217 18.83 5.77 3.55
C TYR A 217 19.29 4.64 4.49
N PRO A 218 20.36 4.87 5.30
CA PRO A 218 20.90 3.85 6.20
C PRO A 218 19.95 3.48 7.37
N ASN A 219 18.90 4.27 7.58
CA ASN A 219 17.83 4.00 8.54
C ASN A 219 16.91 2.85 8.10
N VAL A 220 16.85 2.55 6.80
CA VAL A 220 15.98 1.49 6.27
C VAL A 220 16.54 0.12 6.63
N ALA A 221 15.87 -0.55 7.57
CA ALA A 221 16.27 -1.88 8.03
C ALA A 221 15.82 -3.00 7.09
N LEU A 222 14.62 -2.86 6.51
CA LEU A 222 14.08 -3.76 5.49
C LEU A 222 13.72 -2.96 4.24
N LEU A 223 14.47 -3.18 3.16
CA LEU A 223 14.12 -2.71 1.81
C LEU A 223 13.59 -3.89 0.99
N THR A 224 12.39 -3.73 0.43
CA THR A 224 11.85 -4.66 -0.56
C THR A 224 11.61 -3.94 -1.88
N VAL A 225 12.06 -4.57 -2.98
CA VAL A 225 11.93 -4.04 -4.35
C VAL A 225 11.08 -4.99 -5.16
N THR A 226 9.91 -4.54 -5.60
CA THR A 226 9.01 -5.32 -6.46
C THR A 226 9.24 -4.99 -7.92
N ALA A 227 9.17 -5.99 -8.79
CA ALA A 227 9.39 -5.87 -10.23
C ALA A 227 8.26 -6.57 -11.03
N GLY A 228 7.03 -6.52 -10.54
CA GLY A 228 5.85 -7.11 -11.16
C GLY A 228 6.07 -8.59 -11.50
N ARG A 229 5.94 -8.96 -12.78
CA ARG A 229 6.11 -10.34 -13.25
C ARG A 229 7.53 -10.90 -13.08
N SER A 230 8.51 -10.06 -12.84
CA SER A 230 9.91 -10.46 -12.59
C SER A 230 10.21 -10.83 -11.14
N GLY A 231 9.20 -10.78 -10.27
CA GLY A 231 9.35 -11.14 -8.86
C GLY A 231 9.76 -9.99 -7.96
N SER A 232 10.49 -10.31 -6.90
CA SER A 232 10.86 -9.33 -5.87
C SER A 232 12.21 -9.62 -5.25
N ARG A 233 12.79 -8.59 -4.64
CA ARG A 233 14.06 -8.64 -3.92
C ARG A 233 13.89 -8.05 -2.53
N ALA A 234 14.64 -8.57 -1.56
CA ALA A 234 14.69 -8.03 -0.22
C ALA A 234 16.12 -7.87 0.27
N TYR A 235 16.33 -6.81 1.02
CA TYR A 235 17.59 -6.47 1.67
C TYR A 235 17.29 -6.19 3.14
N TYR A 236 17.84 -7.02 4.02
CA TYR A 236 17.71 -6.87 5.46
C TYR A 236 19.09 -6.98 6.10
N LYS A 237 19.54 -5.90 6.76
CA LYS A 237 20.94 -5.81 7.23
C LYS A 237 21.92 -6.11 6.06
N ASN A 238 22.76 -7.13 6.20
CA ASN A 238 23.72 -7.57 5.18
C ASN A 238 23.21 -8.78 4.36
N ILE A 239 21.94 -9.15 4.53
CA ILE A 239 21.34 -10.30 3.85
C ILE A 239 20.58 -9.79 2.65
N TYR A 240 20.72 -10.53 1.55
CA TYR A 240 19.97 -10.37 0.30
C TYR A 240 19.21 -11.65 0.01
N ALA A 241 18.02 -11.51 -0.52
CA ALA A 241 17.26 -12.60 -1.10
C ALA A 241 16.44 -12.10 -2.29
N GLU A 242 16.13 -13.01 -3.23
CA GLU A 242 15.19 -12.77 -4.32
C GLU A 242 14.26 -13.98 -4.50
N ALA A 243 13.06 -13.74 -5.01
CA ALA A 243 12.10 -14.78 -5.32
C ALA A 243 11.29 -14.40 -6.58
N PRO A 244 10.98 -15.38 -7.45
CA PRO A 244 10.11 -15.17 -8.59
C PRO A 244 8.67 -14.93 -8.13
N THR A 245 7.84 -14.35 -9.01
CA THR A 245 6.39 -14.27 -8.79
C THR A 245 5.69 -15.53 -9.31
N PHE A 246 4.45 -15.75 -8.90
CA PHE A 246 3.63 -16.88 -9.32
C PHE A 246 2.85 -16.50 -10.58
N LEU A 247 3.25 -17.03 -11.74
CA LEU A 247 2.65 -16.74 -13.05
C LEU A 247 1.59 -17.74 -13.50
N ASN A 248 1.40 -18.82 -12.74
CA ASN A 248 0.43 -19.89 -13.00
C ASN A 248 -0.99 -19.57 -12.52
N VAL A 249 -1.23 -18.37 -12.01
CA VAL A 249 -2.56 -17.88 -11.62
C VAL A 249 -3.21 -17.05 -12.73
N LYS A 250 -4.55 -17.11 -12.82
CA LYS A 250 -5.29 -16.28 -13.77
C LYS A 250 -5.49 -14.87 -13.22
N THR A 251 -4.64 -13.94 -13.63
CA THR A 251 -4.78 -12.52 -13.29
C THR A 251 -6.03 -11.90 -13.94
N ILE A 252 -6.87 -11.25 -13.13
CA ILE A 252 -8.06 -10.51 -13.52
C ILE A 252 -7.86 -9.01 -13.28
N ASP A 253 -7.32 -8.65 -12.10
CA ASP A 253 -7.13 -7.27 -11.66
C ASP A 253 -5.87 -7.14 -10.83
N THR A 254 -4.91 -6.29 -11.23
CA THR A 254 -3.64 -6.13 -10.50
C THR A 254 -3.70 -5.16 -9.33
N THR A 255 -4.88 -4.55 -9.09
CA THR A 255 -5.08 -3.63 -7.95
C THR A 255 -4.81 -4.34 -6.62
N GLY A 256 -4.06 -3.69 -5.75
CA GLY A 256 -3.76 -4.22 -4.41
C GLY A 256 -2.62 -5.22 -4.32
N ALA A 257 -2.02 -5.65 -5.44
CA ALA A 257 -0.90 -6.62 -5.40
C ALA A 257 0.31 -6.06 -4.62
N GLY A 258 0.69 -4.82 -4.88
CA GLY A 258 1.77 -4.13 -4.15
C GLY A 258 1.46 -3.96 -2.68
N ASP A 259 0.22 -3.58 -2.36
CA ASP A 259 -0.26 -3.37 -0.98
C ASP A 259 -0.27 -4.69 -0.19
N THR A 260 -0.75 -5.77 -0.83
CA THR A 260 -0.75 -7.14 -0.27
C THR A 260 0.67 -7.61 0.03
N PHE A 261 1.60 -7.40 -0.91
CA PHE A 261 3.01 -7.70 -0.73
C PHE A 261 3.60 -6.90 0.44
N CYS A 262 3.34 -5.59 0.50
CA CYS A 262 3.80 -4.70 1.56
C CYS A 262 3.31 -5.17 2.95
N ALA A 263 2.04 -5.56 3.07
CA ALA A 263 1.46 -6.10 4.29
C ALA A 263 2.21 -7.34 4.80
N CYS A 264 2.53 -8.29 3.92
CA CYS A 264 3.31 -9.47 4.27
C CYS A 264 4.72 -9.11 4.75
N CYS A 265 5.36 -8.10 4.16
CA CYS A 265 6.67 -7.60 4.61
C CYS A 265 6.61 -6.95 5.99
N ILE A 266 5.56 -6.17 6.27
CA ILE A 266 5.32 -5.55 7.59
C ILE A 266 5.09 -6.65 8.64
N ASP A 267 4.25 -7.64 8.34
CA ASP A 267 3.98 -8.79 9.22
C ASP A 267 5.27 -9.55 9.56
N TRP A 268 6.06 -9.87 8.53
CA TRP A 268 7.35 -10.51 8.73
C TRP A 268 8.29 -9.68 9.62
N PHE A 269 8.37 -8.37 9.39
CA PHE A 269 9.22 -7.49 10.17
C PHE A 269 8.78 -7.38 11.63
N LEU A 270 7.47 -7.36 11.90
CA LEU A 270 6.92 -7.37 13.26
C LEU A 270 7.34 -8.63 14.04
N ASN A 271 7.54 -9.76 13.35
CA ASN A 271 7.97 -11.02 13.94
C ASN A 271 9.49 -11.15 14.05
N ASN A 272 10.26 -10.55 13.15
CA ASN A 272 11.69 -10.82 12.95
C ASN A 272 12.58 -9.57 13.06
N GLY A 273 12.02 -8.37 13.08
CA GLY A 273 12.77 -7.12 13.16
C GLY A 273 13.73 -7.09 14.36
N GLY A 274 14.97 -6.67 14.12
CA GLY A 274 16.03 -6.68 15.11
C GLY A 274 16.73 -8.02 15.33
N LYS A 275 16.13 -9.15 14.96
CA LYS A 275 16.71 -10.48 15.09
C LYS A 275 17.77 -10.76 14.02
N GLU A 276 18.60 -11.76 14.27
CA GLU A 276 19.40 -12.39 13.23
C GLU A 276 18.50 -13.37 12.46
N VAL A 277 18.54 -13.26 11.13
CA VAL A 277 17.79 -14.14 10.23
C VAL A 277 18.74 -14.72 9.19
N LYS A 278 18.36 -15.85 8.61
CA LYS A 278 19.09 -16.47 7.50
C LYS A 278 18.52 -16.00 6.14
N GLU A 279 19.32 -16.08 5.09
CA GLU A 279 18.87 -15.80 3.72
C GLU A 279 17.60 -16.58 3.36
N ALA A 280 17.54 -17.87 3.72
CA ALA A 280 16.36 -18.70 3.47
C ALA A 280 15.09 -18.16 4.14
N GLU A 281 15.17 -17.58 5.33
CA GLU A 281 14.02 -16.99 6.03
C GLU A 281 13.55 -15.70 5.32
N LEU A 282 14.49 -14.89 4.84
CA LEU A 282 14.19 -13.70 4.05
C LEU A 282 13.58 -14.08 2.68
N ARG A 283 14.12 -15.14 2.04
CA ARG A 283 13.56 -15.67 0.80
C ARG A 283 12.15 -16.23 1.00
N ASN A 284 11.89 -16.94 2.08
CA ASN A 284 10.54 -17.47 2.41
C ASN A 284 9.53 -16.34 2.60
N MET A 285 9.93 -15.22 3.20
CA MET A 285 9.09 -14.01 3.25
C MET A 285 8.70 -13.55 1.84
N LEU A 286 9.67 -13.45 0.92
CA LEU A 286 9.39 -13.02 -0.45
C LEU A 286 8.49 -14.01 -1.19
N VAL A 287 8.70 -15.31 -1.03
CA VAL A 287 7.86 -16.36 -1.63
C VAL A 287 6.42 -16.20 -1.14
N PHE A 288 6.21 -16.05 0.17
CA PHE A 288 4.89 -15.86 0.76
C PHE A 288 4.22 -14.56 0.27
N ALA A 289 4.97 -13.45 0.27
CA ALA A 289 4.47 -12.15 -0.18
C ALA A 289 4.12 -12.14 -1.68
N ASN A 290 4.94 -12.79 -2.54
CA ASN A 290 4.68 -12.94 -3.96
C ASN A 290 3.45 -13.82 -4.22
N ALA A 291 3.27 -14.92 -3.46
CA ALA A 291 2.09 -15.78 -3.58
C ALA A 291 0.81 -15.02 -3.19
N ALA A 292 0.83 -14.29 -2.07
CA ALA A 292 -0.28 -13.46 -1.64
C ALA A 292 -0.62 -12.37 -2.69
N ALA A 293 0.40 -11.67 -3.18
CA ALA A 293 0.25 -10.66 -4.22
C ALA A 293 -0.27 -11.22 -5.55
N SER A 294 0.09 -12.46 -5.91
CA SER A 294 -0.44 -13.12 -7.10
C SER A 294 -1.91 -13.51 -6.91
N LEU A 295 -2.30 -14.03 -5.74
CA LEU A 295 -3.67 -14.46 -5.47
C LEU A 295 -4.67 -13.30 -5.43
N VAL A 296 -4.30 -12.13 -4.86
CA VAL A 296 -5.21 -10.98 -4.84
C VAL A 296 -5.57 -10.54 -6.26
N THR A 297 -4.68 -10.76 -7.24
CA THR A 297 -4.95 -10.41 -8.64
C THR A 297 -5.97 -11.31 -9.34
N CYS A 298 -6.34 -12.44 -8.74
CA CYS A 298 -7.31 -13.39 -9.30
C CYS A 298 -8.77 -12.93 -9.16
N LYS A 299 -9.01 -11.84 -8.44
CA LYS A 299 -10.34 -11.27 -8.18
C LYS A 299 -10.30 -9.76 -8.38
N LYS A 300 -11.48 -9.16 -8.60
CA LYS A 300 -11.61 -7.70 -8.63
C LYS A 300 -11.75 -7.15 -7.21
N GLY A 301 -11.32 -5.87 -7.01
CA GLY A 301 -11.60 -5.12 -5.81
C GLY A 301 -10.68 -5.51 -4.64
N ALA A 302 -9.45 -5.08 -4.70
CA ALA A 302 -8.32 -5.40 -3.80
C ALA A 302 -8.69 -5.63 -2.33
N LEU A 303 -9.29 -4.64 -1.66
CA LEU A 303 -9.63 -4.69 -0.24
C LEU A 303 -10.53 -5.89 0.12
N LEU A 304 -11.50 -6.21 -0.76
CA LEU A 304 -12.45 -7.32 -0.58
C LEU A 304 -11.91 -8.67 -1.07
N SER A 305 -10.75 -8.69 -1.70
CA SER A 305 -10.18 -9.87 -2.39
C SER A 305 -8.91 -10.39 -1.74
N MET A 306 -8.58 -9.93 -0.55
CA MET A 306 -7.39 -10.39 0.18
C MET A 306 -7.43 -11.90 0.40
N PRO A 307 -6.36 -12.64 0.03
CA PRO A 307 -6.32 -14.09 0.12
C PRO A 307 -6.26 -14.57 1.57
N GLU A 308 -6.78 -15.76 1.81
CA GLU A 308 -6.61 -16.45 3.07
C GLU A 308 -5.21 -17.09 3.16
N ILE A 309 -4.67 -17.23 4.37
CA ILE A 309 -3.35 -17.85 4.59
C ILE A 309 -3.29 -19.28 4.04
N SER A 310 -4.40 -20.02 4.13
CA SER A 310 -4.51 -21.37 3.56
C SER A 310 -4.30 -21.39 2.05
N ASP A 311 -4.88 -20.42 1.34
CA ASP A 311 -4.78 -20.34 -0.13
C ASP A 311 -3.36 -19.97 -0.55
N ILE A 312 -2.71 -19.06 0.18
CA ILE A 312 -1.31 -18.70 -0.05
C ILE A 312 -0.41 -19.93 0.10
N ASN A 313 -0.55 -20.66 1.20
CA ASN A 313 0.24 -21.86 1.47
C ASN A 313 -0.02 -22.99 0.45
N ASN A 314 -1.25 -23.13 -0.03
CA ASN A 314 -1.58 -24.10 -1.07
C ASN A 314 -0.90 -23.75 -2.40
N LEU A 315 -0.95 -22.48 -2.84
CA LEU A 315 -0.28 -22.04 -4.05
C LEU A 315 1.23 -22.29 -3.99
N ILE A 316 1.87 -22.02 -2.84
CA ILE A 316 3.30 -22.29 -2.65
C ILE A 316 3.62 -23.77 -2.81
N LYS A 317 2.87 -24.65 -2.12
CA LYS A 317 3.06 -26.11 -2.19
C LYS A 317 2.83 -26.70 -3.59
N GLU A 318 1.83 -26.19 -4.32
CA GLU A 318 1.55 -26.61 -5.70
C GLU A 318 2.71 -26.27 -6.64
N ASN A 319 3.38 -25.15 -6.42
CA ASN A 319 4.56 -24.78 -7.24
C ASN A 319 5.80 -25.62 -6.89
N GLU A 320 6.06 -25.88 -5.61
CA GLU A 320 7.17 -26.74 -5.17
C GLU A 320 7.07 -28.18 -5.72
N ASN A 321 5.85 -28.68 -5.94
CA ASN A 321 5.62 -30.02 -6.50
C ASN A 321 5.75 -30.07 -8.03
N ASN A 322 5.80 -28.92 -8.71
CA ASN A 322 5.89 -28.83 -10.17
C ASN A 322 7.30 -28.46 -10.67
N GLU A 323 8.23 -28.10 -9.77
CA GLU A 323 9.67 -27.93 -10.02
C GLU A 323 10.42 -29.26 -9.82
#